data_fb02494735a8c8378967ff7f95664df8
#
_entry.id   fb02494735a8c8378967ff7f95664df8
#
_cell.length_a   1.000
_cell.length_b   1.000
_cell.length_c   1.000
_cell.angle_alpha   90.00
_cell.angle_beta   90.00
_cell.angle_gamma   90.00
#
_symmetry.space_group_name_H-M   'P 1'
#
loop_
_entity.id
_entity.type
_entity.pdbx_description
1 polymer ?
#
loop_
_entity_poly.entity_id
_entity_poly.type
_entity_poly.pdbx_seq_one_letter_code
_entity_poly.pdbx_strand_id
1 'polypeptide(L)'
;MILPTIAIIGRPNVGKSTLVNRLCQSNDAIVFDKPGVTRDRTYQNASWGGKEFQIVDTGGLVFDDDSEFLPEIRTQVFLALEEASLALLVVDGNQGVTDGDLSIAKWLRSSSCKTIVAVNKCESTTLGISLASEFWKLGLGEPYPVSAIHGSGTGDLLDLVICELPENNIQNEEEKIMMSIIGRPNVGKSSLLNSICGEKRAI
;
A
#
# COMPACT_ATOMS: atom_id res chain seq x y z
N MET A 1 14.74 8.41 -3.20
CA MET A 1 13.81 8.64 -2.07
C MET A 1 12.94 7.41 -1.96
N ILE A 2 12.94 6.71 -0.84
CA ILE A 2 12.07 5.55 -0.63
C ILE A 2 10.81 6.10 0.03
N LEU A 3 9.68 6.06 -0.70
CA LEU A 3 8.40 6.51 -0.16
C LEU A 3 7.88 5.48 0.86
N PRO A 4 7.23 5.92 1.96
CA PRO A 4 6.54 5.00 2.84
C PRO A 4 5.44 4.27 2.06
N THR A 5 5.35 2.97 2.26
CA THR A 5 4.46 2.09 1.48
C THR A 5 3.29 1.63 2.32
N ILE A 6 2.09 1.69 1.76
CA ILE A 6 0.85 1.20 2.36
C ILE A 6 0.41 -0.06 1.62
N ALA A 7 0.33 -1.19 2.31
CA ALA A 7 -0.18 -2.44 1.74
C ALA A 7 -1.70 -2.53 1.92
N ILE A 8 -2.45 -2.66 0.83
CA ILE A 8 -3.90 -2.86 0.86
C ILE A 8 -4.20 -4.35 0.90
N ILE A 9 -4.87 -4.80 1.96
CA ILE A 9 -5.16 -6.21 2.22
C ILE A 9 -6.65 -6.40 2.44
N GLY A 10 -7.16 -7.58 2.17
CA GLY A 10 -8.57 -7.93 2.38
C GLY A 10 -9.05 -8.99 1.39
N ARG A 11 -10.19 -9.59 1.68
CA ARG A 11 -10.81 -10.63 0.84
C ARG A 11 -11.14 -10.11 -0.57
N PRO A 12 -11.40 -11.00 -1.54
CA PRO A 12 -11.96 -10.62 -2.83
C PRO A 12 -13.27 -9.84 -2.67
N ASN A 13 -13.56 -8.94 -3.59
CA ASN A 13 -14.83 -8.20 -3.69
C ASN A 13 -15.19 -7.27 -2.53
N VAL A 14 -14.31 -7.05 -1.54
CA VAL A 14 -14.51 -6.03 -0.49
C VAL A 14 -14.33 -4.60 -0.98
N GLY A 15 -13.85 -4.42 -2.22
CA GLY A 15 -13.68 -3.12 -2.86
C GLY A 15 -12.29 -2.50 -2.73
N LYS A 16 -11.23 -3.31 -2.56
CA LYS A 16 -9.83 -2.83 -2.45
C LYS A 16 -9.43 -1.92 -3.60
N SER A 17 -9.54 -2.40 -4.83
CA SER A 17 -9.13 -1.62 -6.02
C SER A 17 -9.97 -0.36 -6.22
N THR A 18 -11.26 -0.39 -5.85
CA THR A 18 -12.11 0.81 -5.85
C THR A 18 -11.62 1.82 -4.83
N LEU A 19 -11.23 1.36 -3.63
CA LEU A 19 -10.67 2.22 -2.59
C LEU A 19 -9.31 2.78 -3.03
N VAL A 20 -8.42 1.96 -3.55
CA VAL A 20 -7.12 2.41 -4.07
C VAL A 20 -7.30 3.51 -5.13
N ASN A 21 -8.16 3.26 -6.13
CA ASN A 21 -8.45 4.24 -7.15
C ASN A 21 -9.00 5.55 -6.56
N ARG A 22 -9.86 5.46 -5.55
CA ARG A 22 -10.40 6.63 -4.86
C ARG A 22 -9.32 7.39 -4.09
N LEU A 23 -8.46 6.71 -3.35
CA LEU A 23 -7.36 7.31 -2.59
C LEU A 23 -6.33 7.98 -3.50
N CYS A 24 -6.06 7.39 -4.68
CA CYS A 24 -5.15 7.96 -5.68
C CYS A 24 -5.78 9.09 -6.52
N GLN A 25 -7.11 9.16 -6.66
CA GLN A 25 -7.82 10.18 -7.43
C GLN A 25 -8.23 11.42 -6.61
N SER A 26 -8.01 11.43 -5.30
CA SER A 26 -8.20 12.64 -4.48
C SER A 26 -7.30 13.75 -5.06
N ASN A 27 -7.81 14.96 -5.22
CA ASN A 27 -7.31 16.07 -6.05
C ASN A 27 -5.83 16.48 -5.90
N ASP A 28 -5.12 15.88 -4.94
CA ASP A 28 -3.70 16.09 -4.68
C ASP A 28 -2.83 14.87 -5.06
N ALA A 29 -3.41 13.79 -5.60
CA ALA A 29 -2.68 12.58 -5.92
C ALA A 29 -2.15 12.63 -7.36
N ILE A 30 -0.83 12.73 -7.51
CA ILE A 30 -0.16 12.57 -8.79
C ILE A 30 0.21 11.09 -8.94
N VAL A 31 -0.43 10.40 -9.88
CA VAL A 31 -0.13 9.00 -10.21
C VAL A 31 1.09 8.95 -11.12
N PHE A 32 2.15 8.31 -10.67
CA PHE A 32 3.31 7.99 -11.49
C PHE A 32 3.41 6.48 -11.68
N ASP A 33 3.12 6.00 -12.88
CA ASP A 33 3.43 4.63 -13.26
C ASP A 33 4.95 4.46 -13.39
N LYS A 34 5.55 3.67 -12.51
CA LYS A 34 6.93 3.19 -12.70
C LYS A 34 6.89 1.85 -13.42
N PRO A 35 7.30 1.75 -14.70
CA PRO A 35 7.48 0.47 -15.35
C PRO A 35 8.73 -0.21 -14.79
N GLY A 36 8.58 -1.44 -14.26
CA GLY A 36 9.74 -2.27 -13.92
C GLY A 36 9.68 -3.14 -12.67
N VAL A 37 8.52 -3.28 -12.01
CA VAL A 37 8.36 -4.19 -10.87
C VAL A 37 7.37 -5.29 -11.23
N THR A 38 7.75 -6.52 -10.89
CA THR A 38 7.08 -7.81 -11.11
C THR A 38 5.58 -7.78 -11.41
N ARG A 39 5.14 -8.60 -12.37
CA ARG A 39 3.82 -8.71 -13.01
C ARG A 39 2.61 -8.83 -12.07
N ASP A 40 2.80 -8.97 -10.76
CA ASP A 40 1.78 -9.36 -9.80
C ASP A 40 1.43 -8.28 -8.75
N ARG A 41 2.10 -7.11 -8.73
CA ARG A 41 1.85 -6.03 -7.77
C ARG A 41 1.78 -4.70 -8.48
N THR A 42 0.69 -3.98 -8.27
CA THR A 42 0.52 -2.62 -8.79
C THR A 42 0.91 -1.62 -7.70
N TYR A 43 1.95 -0.85 -7.95
CA TYR A 43 2.37 0.25 -7.08
C TYR A 43 1.82 1.56 -7.63
N GLN A 44 1.13 2.31 -6.80
CA GLN A 44 0.59 3.63 -7.16
C GLN A 44 1.12 4.66 -6.16
N ASN A 45 1.68 5.74 -6.66
CA ASN A 45 2.10 6.85 -5.82
C ASN A 45 0.90 7.76 -5.56
N ALA A 46 0.78 8.24 -4.34
CA ALA A 46 -0.25 9.16 -3.92
C ALA A 46 0.36 10.22 -2.99
N SER A 47 -0.33 11.35 -2.85
CA SER A 47 0.01 12.36 -1.87
C SER A 47 -1.23 12.82 -1.13
N TRP A 48 -1.08 13.15 0.15
CA TRP A 48 -2.15 13.70 0.97
C TRP A 48 -1.56 14.55 2.09
N GLY A 49 -2.16 15.72 2.36
CA GLY A 49 -1.67 16.60 3.41
C GLY A 49 -0.20 17.01 3.25
N GLY A 50 0.31 17.05 2.00
CA GLY A 50 1.71 17.38 1.70
C GLY A 50 2.70 16.24 1.93
N LYS A 51 2.25 15.03 2.31
CA LYS A 51 3.08 13.83 2.41
C LYS A 51 2.87 12.91 1.20
N GLU A 52 3.96 12.44 0.64
CA GLU A 52 3.95 11.46 -0.45
C GLU A 52 4.12 10.06 0.11
N PHE A 53 3.37 9.11 -0.46
CA PHE A 53 3.41 7.69 -0.10
C PHE A 53 3.10 6.82 -1.31
N GLN A 54 3.38 5.54 -1.16
CA GLN A 54 3.11 4.54 -2.19
C GLN A 54 2.06 3.56 -1.69
N ILE A 55 1.10 3.22 -2.54
CA ILE A 55 0.08 2.20 -2.26
C ILE A 55 0.42 0.95 -3.07
N VAL A 56 0.43 -0.20 -2.42
CA VAL A 56 0.54 -1.52 -3.06
C VAL A 56 -0.82 -2.21 -2.99
N ASP A 57 -1.46 -2.37 -4.16
CA ASP A 57 -2.69 -3.16 -4.25
C ASP A 57 -2.36 -4.64 -4.36
N THR A 58 -2.71 -5.39 -3.32
CA THR A 58 -2.64 -6.86 -3.33
C THR A 58 -3.90 -7.49 -3.94
N GLY A 59 -4.75 -6.72 -4.60
CA GLY A 59 -6.06 -7.14 -5.11
C GLY A 59 -6.04 -8.22 -6.18
N GLY A 60 -4.89 -8.43 -6.85
CA GLY A 60 -4.68 -9.55 -7.77
C GLY A 60 -4.43 -10.90 -7.07
N LEU A 61 -4.22 -10.89 -5.76
CA LEU A 61 -4.02 -12.08 -4.97
C LEU A 61 -5.38 -12.63 -4.54
N VAL A 62 -5.81 -13.70 -5.18
CA VAL A 62 -7.13 -14.33 -4.95
C VAL A 62 -7.10 -15.06 -3.61
N PHE A 63 -7.86 -14.55 -2.65
CA PHE A 63 -8.21 -15.28 -1.44
C PHE A 63 -9.52 -16.04 -1.77
N ASP A 64 -9.44 -17.30 -2.18
CA ASP A 64 -10.63 -18.13 -2.34
C ASP A 64 -11.24 -18.43 -0.97
N ASP A 65 -12.56 -18.22 -0.84
CA ASP A 65 -13.32 -18.35 0.40
C ASP A 65 -13.30 -19.80 0.98
N ASP A 66 -12.97 -20.81 0.18
CA ASP A 66 -13.04 -22.22 0.54
C ASP A 66 -11.70 -22.97 0.65
N SER A 67 -10.58 -22.32 0.40
CA SER A 67 -9.27 -22.97 0.53
C SER A 67 -8.45 -22.31 1.62
N GLU A 68 -7.87 -23.14 2.49
CA GLU A 68 -6.73 -22.74 3.31
C GLU A 68 -5.78 -21.87 2.46
N PHE A 69 -5.43 -20.70 2.96
CA PHE A 69 -4.51 -19.76 2.32
C PHE A 69 -3.43 -20.50 1.54
N LEU A 70 -3.50 -20.48 0.21
CA LEU A 70 -2.47 -21.11 -0.61
C LEU A 70 -1.10 -20.54 -0.20
N PRO A 71 -0.09 -21.40 0.05
CA PRO A 71 1.23 -20.95 0.55
C PRO A 71 1.85 -19.84 -0.29
N GLU A 72 1.58 -19.83 -1.60
CA GLU A 72 2.07 -18.83 -2.55
C GLU A 72 1.46 -17.44 -2.33
N ILE A 73 0.17 -17.38 -2.01
CA ILE A 73 -0.55 -16.13 -1.71
C ILE A 73 -0.04 -15.54 -0.39
N ARG A 74 0.16 -16.39 0.62
CA ARG A 74 0.77 -15.98 1.91
C ARG A 74 2.14 -15.34 1.68
N THR A 75 2.96 -15.94 0.82
CA THR A 75 4.30 -15.43 0.53
C THR A 75 4.25 -14.05 -0.11
N GLN A 76 3.35 -13.81 -1.05
CA GLN A 76 3.22 -12.52 -1.73
C GLN A 76 2.71 -11.42 -0.79
N VAL A 77 1.71 -11.72 0.05
CA VAL A 77 1.20 -10.76 1.04
C VAL A 77 2.26 -10.51 2.13
N PHE A 78 2.99 -11.56 2.55
CA PHE A 78 4.09 -11.43 3.50
C PHE A 78 5.18 -10.48 3.00
N LEU A 79 5.63 -10.67 1.76
CA LEU A 79 6.61 -9.78 1.13
C LEU A 79 6.09 -8.33 0.98
N ALA A 80 4.79 -8.15 0.70
CA ALA A 80 4.20 -6.82 0.66
C ALA A 80 4.19 -6.14 2.03
N LEU A 81 3.97 -6.90 3.11
CA LEU A 81 4.00 -6.39 4.47
C LEU A 81 5.41 -6.14 5.01
N GLU A 82 6.41 -6.93 4.60
CA GLU A 82 7.80 -6.66 4.98
C GLU A 82 8.30 -5.32 4.42
N GLU A 83 7.79 -4.92 3.25
CA GLU A 83 8.12 -3.65 2.62
C GLU A 83 7.21 -2.49 3.08
N ALA A 84 6.05 -2.82 3.67
CA ALA A 84 5.05 -1.83 4.04
C ALA A 84 5.37 -1.14 5.36
N SER A 85 5.19 0.17 5.38
CA SER A 85 5.20 0.99 6.60
C SER A 85 3.88 0.88 7.36
N LEU A 86 2.79 0.58 6.65
CA LEU A 86 1.43 0.48 7.18
C LEU A 86 0.63 -0.54 6.36
N ALA A 87 -0.20 -1.34 7.03
CA ALA A 87 -1.21 -2.19 6.40
C ALA A 87 -2.60 -1.55 6.50
N LEU A 88 -3.36 -1.56 5.42
CA LEU A 88 -4.76 -1.16 5.41
C LEU A 88 -5.62 -2.40 5.11
N LEU A 89 -6.27 -2.93 6.16
CA LEU A 89 -7.20 -4.05 6.01
C LEU A 89 -8.57 -3.52 5.58
N VAL A 90 -8.98 -3.87 4.37
CA VAL A 90 -10.29 -3.50 3.81
C VAL A 90 -11.26 -4.66 3.99
N VAL A 91 -12.39 -4.37 4.64
CA VAL A 91 -13.47 -5.34 4.91
C VAL A 91 -14.81 -4.81 4.38
N ASP A 92 -15.79 -5.69 4.22
CA ASP A 92 -17.11 -5.35 3.68
C ASP A 92 -18.12 -5.12 4.82
N GLY A 93 -18.54 -3.87 5.04
CA GLY A 93 -19.49 -3.51 6.09
C GLY A 93 -20.86 -4.15 5.92
N ASN A 94 -21.29 -4.43 4.68
CA ASN A 94 -22.60 -5.04 4.42
C ASN A 94 -22.61 -6.55 4.71
N GLN A 95 -21.46 -7.23 4.62
CA GLN A 95 -21.36 -8.67 4.93
C GLN A 95 -21.13 -8.95 6.41
N GLY A 96 -20.67 -7.95 7.18
CA GLY A 96 -20.21 -8.14 8.54
C GLY A 96 -18.89 -8.92 8.61
N VAL A 97 -18.51 -9.35 9.82
CA VAL A 97 -17.26 -10.08 10.06
C VAL A 97 -17.39 -11.52 9.59
N THR A 98 -16.47 -11.96 8.76
CA THR A 98 -16.40 -13.33 8.23
C THR A 98 -15.19 -14.09 8.78
N ASP A 99 -15.18 -15.41 8.63
CA ASP A 99 -14.05 -16.26 9.04
C ASP A 99 -12.76 -15.91 8.27
N GLY A 100 -12.90 -15.51 6.99
CA GLY A 100 -11.78 -15.01 6.20
C GLY A 100 -11.18 -13.73 6.78
N ASP A 101 -12.00 -12.77 7.21
CA ASP A 101 -11.54 -11.55 7.86
C ASP A 101 -10.84 -11.85 9.19
N LEU A 102 -11.38 -12.78 9.99
CA LEU A 102 -10.76 -13.21 11.24
C LEU A 102 -9.40 -13.89 11.02
N SER A 103 -9.29 -14.70 9.96
CA SER A 103 -8.04 -15.36 9.59
C SER A 103 -6.96 -14.34 9.18
N ILE A 104 -7.32 -13.37 8.34
CA ILE A 104 -6.43 -12.27 7.95
C ILE A 104 -6.03 -11.44 9.16
N ALA A 105 -7.00 -11.08 10.02
CA ALA A 105 -6.74 -10.30 11.22
C ALA A 105 -5.81 -11.03 12.21
N LYS A 106 -6.00 -12.34 12.41
CA LYS A 106 -5.12 -13.16 13.24
C LYS A 106 -3.67 -13.11 12.75
N TRP A 107 -3.49 -13.18 11.43
CA TRP A 107 -2.18 -13.12 10.82
C TRP A 107 -1.57 -11.70 10.93
N LEU A 108 -2.34 -10.65 10.66
CA LEU A 108 -1.89 -9.25 10.81
C LEU A 108 -1.48 -8.93 12.25
N ARG A 109 -2.19 -9.44 13.25
CA ARG A 109 -1.78 -9.30 14.66
C ARG A 109 -0.45 -9.96 14.99
N SER A 110 -0.06 -11.00 14.25
CA SER A 110 1.24 -11.65 14.44
C SER A 110 2.37 -10.95 13.68
N SER A 111 2.05 -10.04 12.77
CA SER A 111 3.03 -9.21 12.07
C SER A 111 3.43 -8.00 12.92
N SER A 112 4.60 -7.43 12.65
CA SER A 112 5.05 -6.18 13.27
C SER A 112 4.48 -4.94 12.57
N CYS A 113 3.78 -5.12 11.44
CA CYS A 113 3.25 -4.03 10.65
C CYS A 113 2.01 -3.42 11.31
N LYS A 114 2.02 -2.11 11.53
CA LYS A 114 0.85 -1.40 12.03
C LYS A 114 -0.31 -1.53 11.05
N THR A 115 -1.50 -1.80 11.56
CA THR A 115 -2.67 -2.07 10.73
C THR A 115 -3.81 -1.11 11.07
N ILE A 116 -4.46 -0.56 10.04
CA ILE A 116 -5.70 0.19 10.11
C ILE A 116 -6.81 -0.64 9.46
N VAL A 117 -8.01 -0.66 10.04
CA VAL A 117 -9.17 -1.37 9.48
C VAL A 117 -10.10 -0.37 8.80
N ALA A 118 -10.27 -0.51 7.49
CA ALA A 118 -11.23 0.26 6.68
C ALA A 118 -12.46 -0.61 6.38
N VAL A 119 -13.60 -0.24 6.96
CA VAL A 119 -14.88 -0.91 6.72
C VAL A 119 -15.55 -0.25 5.53
N ASN A 120 -15.42 -0.87 4.37
CA ASN A 120 -15.93 -0.34 3.12
C ASN A 120 -17.41 -0.66 2.90
N LYS A 121 -18.02 0.01 1.94
CA LYS A 121 -19.45 -0.06 1.58
C LYS A 121 -20.38 0.53 2.64
N CYS A 122 -19.86 1.42 3.48
CA CYS A 122 -20.63 2.18 4.45
C CYS A 122 -21.18 3.47 3.78
N GLU A 123 -22.33 3.37 3.11
CA GLU A 123 -22.89 4.48 2.33
C GLU A 123 -23.52 5.57 3.20
N SER A 124 -23.97 5.24 4.39
CA SER A 124 -24.57 6.18 5.36
C SER A 124 -23.64 6.38 6.54
N THR A 125 -23.39 7.62 6.91
CA THR A 125 -22.52 7.97 8.06
C THR A 125 -23.01 7.38 9.37
N THR A 126 -24.32 7.45 9.65
CA THR A 126 -24.91 6.95 10.90
C THR A 126 -24.94 5.42 10.96
N LEU A 127 -25.34 4.75 9.86
CA LEU A 127 -25.33 3.29 9.76
C LEU A 127 -23.91 2.76 9.65
N GLY A 128 -23.00 3.51 9.00
CA GLY A 128 -21.60 3.13 8.82
C GLY A 128 -20.86 2.92 10.14
N ILE A 129 -21.10 3.81 11.13
CA ILE A 129 -20.51 3.65 12.47
C ILE A 129 -21.02 2.37 13.14
N SER A 130 -22.32 2.08 13.01
CA SER A 130 -22.90 0.86 13.56
C SER A 130 -22.35 -0.39 12.91
N LEU A 131 -22.24 -0.40 11.57
CA LEU A 131 -21.65 -1.50 10.81
C LEU A 131 -20.17 -1.69 11.15
N ALA A 132 -19.41 -0.60 11.24
CA ALA A 132 -18.00 -0.65 11.60
C ALA A 132 -17.78 -1.22 13.01
N SER A 133 -18.69 -0.99 13.95
CA SER A 133 -18.54 -1.47 15.32
C SER A 133 -18.43 -2.98 15.46
N GLU A 134 -18.96 -3.76 14.54
CA GLU A 134 -18.81 -5.21 14.54
C GLU A 134 -17.36 -5.67 14.33
N PHE A 135 -16.56 -4.87 13.64
CA PHE A 135 -15.18 -5.20 13.27
C PHE A 135 -14.17 -4.96 14.40
N TRP A 136 -14.60 -4.43 15.55
CA TRP A 136 -13.79 -4.46 16.78
C TRP A 136 -13.35 -5.89 17.15
N LYS A 137 -14.15 -6.89 16.76
CA LYS A 137 -13.85 -8.32 16.96
C LYS A 137 -12.54 -8.76 16.29
N LEU A 138 -12.06 -8.01 15.29
CA LEU A 138 -10.80 -8.29 14.62
C LEU A 138 -9.58 -8.03 15.52
N GLY A 139 -9.73 -7.19 16.56
CA GLY A 139 -8.65 -6.90 17.52
C GLY A 139 -7.45 -6.17 16.90
N LEU A 140 -7.70 -5.33 15.88
CA LEU A 140 -6.70 -4.53 15.15
C LEU A 140 -6.82 -3.03 15.42
N GLY A 141 -7.57 -2.64 16.44
CA GLY A 141 -7.86 -1.24 16.77
C GLY A 141 -9.20 -0.78 16.25
N GLU A 142 -9.41 0.54 16.19
CA GLU A 142 -10.64 1.16 15.77
C GLU A 142 -10.92 0.91 14.29
N PRO A 143 -12.13 0.40 13.92
CA PRO A 143 -12.53 0.24 12.54
C PRO A 143 -13.14 1.53 11.98
N TYR A 144 -12.68 1.96 10.80
CA TYR A 144 -13.10 3.21 10.16
C TYR A 144 -14.09 2.95 9.03
N PRO A 145 -15.34 3.47 9.12
CA PRO A 145 -16.34 3.32 8.07
C PRO A 145 -15.98 4.21 6.87
N VAL A 146 -15.96 3.62 5.68
CA VAL A 146 -15.71 4.33 4.42
C VAL A 146 -16.65 3.86 3.32
N SER A 147 -16.84 4.69 2.31
CA SER A 147 -17.45 4.30 1.05
C SER A 147 -16.52 4.64 -0.11
N ALA A 148 -15.84 3.64 -0.63
CA ALA A 148 -14.93 3.82 -1.76
C ALA A 148 -15.66 4.36 -3.01
N ILE A 149 -16.93 3.99 -3.23
CA ILE A 149 -17.73 4.45 -4.36
C ILE A 149 -18.09 5.93 -4.21
N HIS A 150 -18.58 6.34 -3.03
CA HIS A 150 -19.07 7.69 -2.81
C HIS A 150 -18.00 8.64 -2.23
N GLY A 151 -16.87 8.13 -1.76
CA GLY A 151 -15.80 8.90 -1.16
C GLY A 151 -16.07 9.34 0.29
N SER A 152 -17.15 8.87 0.91
CA SER A 152 -17.47 9.19 2.30
C SER A 152 -16.45 8.53 3.24
N GLY A 153 -15.92 9.28 4.23
CA GLY A 153 -14.95 8.81 5.22
C GLY A 153 -13.53 8.60 4.68
N THR A 154 -13.30 8.77 3.36
CA THR A 154 -11.95 8.52 2.78
C THR A 154 -10.95 9.61 3.13
N GLY A 155 -11.38 10.85 3.34
CA GLY A 155 -10.52 11.93 3.83
C GLY A 155 -10.05 11.68 5.26
N ASP A 156 -10.97 11.36 6.17
CA ASP A 156 -10.64 11.04 7.56
C ASP A 156 -9.71 9.82 7.66
N LEU A 157 -9.94 8.80 6.80
CA LEU A 157 -9.06 7.64 6.68
C LEU A 157 -7.65 8.04 6.22
N LEU A 158 -7.53 8.94 5.23
CA LEU A 158 -6.24 9.42 4.75
C LEU A 158 -5.52 10.26 5.81
N ASP A 159 -6.22 11.11 6.55
CA ASP A 159 -5.64 11.88 7.64
C ASP A 159 -5.06 10.95 8.72
N LEU A 160 -5.79 9.88 9.07
CA LEU A 160 -5.29 8.87 9.99
C LEU A 160 -4.05 8.15 9.42
N VAL A 161 -4.11 7.71 8.16
CA VAL A 161 -2.98 7.05 7.49
C VAL A 161 -1.74 7.93 7.55
N ILE A 162 -1.85 9.21 7.23
CA ILE A 162 -0.73 10.16 7.26
C ILE A 162 -0.15 10.35 8.66
N CYS A 163 -1.00 10.34 9.69
CA CYS A 163 -0.54 10.42 11.08
C CYS A 163 0.26 9.19 11.51
N GLU A 164 -0.06 8.03 10.93
CA GLU A 164 0.56 6.76 11.27
C GLU A 164 1.79 6.41 10.42
N LEU A 165 1.92 7.03 9.25
CA LEU A 165 3.12 6.85 8.43
C LEU A 165 4.33 7.50 9.12
N PRO A 166 5.50 6.84 9.05
CA PRO A 166 6.72 7.45 9.54
C PRO A 166 6.91 8.82 8.89
N GLU A 167 7.39 9.78 9.67
CA GLU A 167 7.80 11.05 9.10
C GLU A 167 8.81 10.73 7.99
N ASN A 168 8.55 11.26 6.81
CA ASN A 168 9.58 11.29 5.78
C ASN A 168 10.73 12.07 6.39
N ASN A 169 11.64 11.39 7.06
CA ASN A 169 12.94 11.96 7.30
C ASN A 169 13.48 12.25 5.90
N ILE A 170 13.28 13.47 5.46
CA ILE A 170 14.15 14.10 4.49
C ILE A 170 15.50 14.14 5.22
N GLN A 171 16.14 12.97 5.36
CA GLN A 171 17.58 13.00 5.39
C GLN A 171 17.89 13.73 4.10
N ASN A 172 18.42 14.92 4.25
CA ASN A 172 19.08 15.64 3.16
C ASN A 172 20.05 14.61 2.56
N GLU A 173 19.52 13.73 1.67
CA GLU A 173 20.38 13.09 0.70
C GLU A 173 20.94 14.30 -0.02
N GLU A 174 22.19 14.62 0.30
CA GLU A 174 23.01 15.53 -0.48
C GLU A 174 22.57 15.32 -1.91
N GLU A 175 22.17 16.39 -2.60
CA GLU A 175 21.65 16.33 -3.97
C GLU A 175 22.62 15.49 -4.79
N LYS A 176 22.35 14.19 -4.89
CA LYS A 176 23.20 13.27 -5.65
C LYS A 176 23.01 13.62 -7.10
N ILE A 177 24.04 14.24 -7.67
CA ILE A 177 24.06 14.54 -9.10
C ILE A 177 24.01 13.19 -9.84
N MET A 178 22.86 12.89 -10.45
CA MET A 178 22.69 11.71 -11.28
C MET A 178 23.25 12.00 -12.67
N MET A 179 24.31 11.27 -13.06
CA MET A 179 24.97 11.41 -14.35
C MET A 179 24.79 10.14 -15.19
N SER A 180 24.42 10.28 -16.44
CA SER A 180 24.35 9.21 -17.42
C SER A 180 25.42 9.39 -18.50
N ILE A 181 26.18 8.35 -18.79
CA ILE A 181 27.18 8.34 -19.87
C ILE A 181 26.57 7.63 -21.08
N ILE A 182 26.33 8.39 -22.16
CA ILE A 182 25.72 7.89 -23.41
C ILE A 182 26.76 7.92 -24.52
N GLY A 183 26.76 6.89 -25.38
CA GLY A 183 27.67 6.83 -26.53
C GLY A 183 27.63 5.49 -27.23
N ARG A 184 28.25 5.40 -28.43
CA ARG A 184 28.35 4.17 -29.24
C ARG A 184 29.07 3.07 -28.47
N PRO A 185 28.86 1.78 -28.80
CA PRO A 185 29.68 0.69 -28.27
C PRO A 185 31.19 0.96 -28.50
N ASN A 186 32.02 0.51 -27.58
CA ASN A 186 33.50 0.54 -27.65
C ASN A 186 34.17 1.95 -27.69
N VAL A 187 33.45 3.02 -27.32
CA VAL A 187 34.03 4.38 -27.24
C VAL A 187 34.68 4.70 -25.87
N GLY A 188 34.77 3.72 -24.99
CA GLY A 188 35.43 3.90 -23.68
C GLY A 188 34.53 4.37 -22.54
N LYS A 189 33.18 4.22 -22.64
CA LYS A 189 32.24 4.62 -21.57
C LYS A 189 32.55 3.97 -20.22
N SER A 190 32.80 2.66 -20.21
CA SER A 190 33.13 1.90 -19.00
C SER A 190 34.45 2.35 -18.38
N SER A 191 35.44 2.67 -19.24
CA SER A 191 36.73 3.19 -18.79
C SER A 191 36.59 4.57 -18.16
N LEU A 192 35.78 5.43 -18.77
CA LEU A 192 35.48 6.77 -18.23
C LEU A 192 34.72 6.67 -16.90
N LEU A 193 33.71 5.81 -16.81
CA LEU A 193 32.96 5.58 -15.58
C LEU A 193 33.88 5.10 -14.45
N ASN A 194 34.71 4.09 -14.72
CA ASN A 194 35.64 3.57 -13.74
C ASN A 194 36.68 4.60 -13.29
N SER A 195 37.09 5.48 -14.21
CA SER A 195 38.02 6.60 -13.88
C SER A 195 37.36 7.64 -12.99
N ILE A 196 36.09 7.99 -13.23
CA ILE A 196 35.33 8.96 -12.39
C ILE A 196 35.05 8.37 -11.02
N CYS A 197 34.69 7.09 -10.93
CA CYS A 197 34.34 6.44 -9.67
C CYS A 197 35.56 6.02 -8.83
N GLY A 198 36.77 6.02 -9.40
CA GLY A 198 37.98 5.52 -8.74
C GLY A 198 38.00 4.01 -8.48
N GLU A 199 36.99 3.28 -8.96
CA GLU A 199 36.79 1.84 -8.75
C GLU A 199 36.35 1.15 -10.05
N LYS A 200 36.68 -0.15 -10.22
CA LYS A 200 36.18 -0.98 -11.31
C LYS A 200 34.70 -1.35 -11.06
N ARG A 201 33.75 -0.54 -11.53
CA ARG A 201 32.28 -0.77 -11.43
C ARG A 201 31.63 -1.22 -12.75
N ALA A 202 32.29 -1.05 -13.86
CA ALA A 202 31.78 -1.47 -15.17
C ALA A 202 32.85 -2.30 -15.93
N ILE A 203 32.38 -3.33 -16.63
CA ILE A 203 33.19 -4.23 -17.47
C ILE A 203 33.09 -3.77 -18.93
#